data_eb1c495fe01e5929236287ec39224c4c
#
_entry.id   eb1c495fe01e5929236287ec39224c4c
#
_cell.length_a   1.000
_cell.length_b   1.000
_cell.length_c   1.000
_cell.angle_alpha   90.00
_cell.angle_beta   90.00
_cell.angle_gamma   90.00
#
_symmetry.space_group_name_H-M   'P 1'
#
loop_
_entity.id
_entity.type
_entity.pdbx_description
1 polymer ?
#
loop_
_entity_poly.entity_id
_entity_poly.type
_entity_poly.pdbx_seq_one_letter_code
_entity_poly.pdbx_strand_id
1 'polypeptide(L)'
;MAKASVREISRITGFSPATVSNALNRKRSVSEETAKVILECAQSLGYQQSTQLESIQFVLARKTGAILDESTFHPAVIEGVERQARRHGMSTSFVSLDFSDLDAVRPQVEGLIADPSAAIVLMGTELGEEDYALFADAAAHLIVLDGWSDRQYFDAVVIANTDSVLRAVDYLIEKGHRQIGYLAGDLRIRNFKDR
;
A
#
# COMPACT_ATOMS: atom_id res chain seq x y z
N MET A 1 -16.17 8.92 -21.08
CA MET A 1 -16.48 10.17 -20.37
C MET A 1 -15.20 11.00 -20.32
N ALA A 2 -15.26 12.31 -20.55
CA ALA A 2 -14.09 13.18 -20.44
C ALA A 2 -13.64 13.22 -18.97
N LYS A 3 -12.33 13.03 -18.72
CA LYS A 3 -11.74 13.06 -17.38
C LYS A 3 -11.85 14.49 -16.84
N ALA A 4 -12.47 14.67 -15.67
CA ALA A 4 -12.58 15.98 -15.04
C ALA A 4 -11.20 16.65 -14.90
N SER A 5 -11.11 17.97 -15.04
CA SER A 5 -9.86 18.70 -15.03
C SER A 5 -9.93 19.94 -14.13
N VAL A 6 -8.78 20.46 -13.69
CA VAL A 6 -8.68 21.72 -12.92
C VAL A 6 -9.37 22.86 -13.66
N ARG A 7 -9.29 22.90 -15.00
CA ARG A 7 -9.97 23.93 -15.82
C ARG A 7 -11.48 23.80 -15.74
N GLU A 8 -12.00 22.60 -15.70
CA GLU A 8 -13.44 22.34 -15.63
C GLU A 8 -13.99 22.69 -14.24
N ILE A 9 -13.27 22.32 -13.17
CA ILE A 9 -13.61 22.74 -11.81
C ILE A 9 -13.59 24.26 -11.69
N SER A 10 -12.57 24.91 -12.24
CA SER A 10 -12.46 26.38 -12.31
C SER A 10 -13.66 27.02 -13.01
N ARG A 11 -14.09 26.46 -14.14
CA ARG A 11 -15.26 26.94 -14.90
C ARG A 11 -16.56 26.81 -14.11
N ILE A 12 -16.75 25.73 -13.37
CA ILE A 12 -17.98 25.45 -12.61
C ILE A 12 -18.02 26.24 -11.31
N THR A 13 -16.91 26.32 -10.59
CA THR A 13 -16.83 27.00 -9.30
C THR A 13 -16.61 28.52 -9.40
N GLY A 14 -16.17 29.00 -10.57
CA GLY A 14 -15.85 30.42 -10.79
C GLY A 14 -14.49 30.87 -10.20
N PHE A 15 -13.79 29.99 -9.51
CA PHE A 15 -12.46 30.31 -8.97
C PHE A 15 -11.37 30.17 -10.04
N SER A 16 -10.26 30.91 -9.88
CA SER A 16 -9.15 30.81 -10.81
C SER A 16 -8.52 29.40 -10.81
N PRO A 17 -7.92 28.93 -11.92
CA PRO A 17 -7.22 27.64 -11.95
C PRO A 17 -6.13 27.53 -10.87
N ALA A 18 -5.46 28.62 -10.53
CA ALA A 18 -4.47 28.67 -9.46
C ALA A 18 -5.12 28.44 -8.08
N THR A 19 -6.27 29.08 -7.82
CA THR A 19 -7.03 28.89 -6.58
C THR A 19 -7.52 27.44 -6.47
N VAL A 20 -8.06 26.89 -7.56
CA VAL A 20 -8.52 25.49 -7.60
C VAL A 20 -7.35 24.53 -7.32
N SER A 21 -6.21 24.72 -7.99
CA SER A 21 -5.02 23.90 -7.76
C SER A 21 -4.52 23.98 -6.32
N ASN A 22 -4.50 25.19 -5.73
CA ASN A 22 -4.09 25.38 -4.34
C ASN A 22 -5.05 24.73 -3.35
N ALA A 23 -6.38 24.80 -3.60
CA ALA A 23 -7.39 24.16 -2.76
C ALA A 23 -7.28 22.62 -2.82
N LEU A 24 -7.16 22.06 -4.02
CA LEU A 24 -6.96 20.63 -4.23
C LEU A 24 -5.69 20.13 -3.53
N ASN A 25 -4.61 20.92 -3.55
CA ASN A 25 -3.34 20.61 -2.88
C ASN A 25 -3.31 21.00 -1.39
N ARG A 26 -4.46 21.35 -0.79
CA ARG A 26 -4.59 21.74 0.63
C ARG A 26 -3.58 22.80 1.08
N LYS A 27 -3.22 23.73 0.20
CA LYS A 27 -2.28 24.82 0.55
C LYS A 27 -2.99 25.86 1.43
N ARG A 28 -2.30 26.33 2.47
CA ARG A 28 -2.81 27.32 3.45
C ARG A 28 -3.24 28.67 2.84
N SER A 29 -2.95 28.92 1.56
CA SER A 29 -3.31 30.16 0.85
C SER A 29 -4.78 30.22 0.39
N VAL A 30 -5.58 29.21 0.66
CA VAL A 30 -7.00 29.15 0.31
C VAL A 30 -7.82 29.05 1.59
N SER A 31 -8.89 29.86 1.71
CA SER A 31 -9.80 29.79 2.86
C SER A 31 -10.52 28.44 2.92
N GLU A 32 -10.88 28.00 4.12
CA GLU A 32 -11.61 26.73 4.32
C GLU A 32 -12.94 26.67 3.55
N GLU A 33 -13.69 27.78 3.50
CA GLU A 33 -14.94 27.90 2.74
C GLU A 33 -14.69 27.68 1.23
N THR A 34 -13.69 28.35 0.68
CA THR A 34 -13.33 28.21 -0.74
C THR A 34 -12.84 26.82 -1.05
N ALA A 35 -12.01 26.24 -0.18
CA ALA A 35 -11.52 24.87 -0.33
C ALA A 35 -12.67 23.86 -0.32
N LYS A 36 -13.65 24.01 0.58
CA LYS A 36 -14.83 23.15 0.67
C LYS A 36 -15.62 23.13 -0.62
N VAL A 37 -15.97 24.30 -1.18
CA VAL A 37 -16.72 24.42 -2.45
C VAL A 37 -15.99 23.74 -3.60
N ILE A 38 -14.66 23.94 -3.69
CA ILE A 38 -13.85 23.34 -4.75
C ILE A 38 -13.77 21.83 -4.61
N LEU A 39 -13.58 21.31 -3.39
CA LEU A 39 -13.48 19.86 -3.13
C LEU A 39 -14.82 19.15 -3.39
N GLU A 40 -15.96 19.74 -2.99
CA GLU A 40 -17.29 19.21 -3.29
C GLU A 40 -17.56 19.14 -4.80
N CYS A 41 -17.18 20.18 -5.54
CA CYS A 41 -17.28 20.20 -7.00
C CYS A 41 -16.35 19.13 -7.62
N ALA A 42 -15.11 19.01 -7.17
CA ALA A 42 -14.16 18.02 -7.64
C ALA A 42 -14.71 16.59 -7.43
N GLN A 43 -15.24 16.32 -6.26
CA GLN A 43 -15.84 15.03 -5.92
C GLN A 43 -17.06 14.70 -6.79
N SER A 44 -17.97 15.67 -7.02
CA SER A 44 -19.15 15.50 -7.85
C SER A 44 -18.82 15.20 -9.32
N LEU A 45 -17.67 15.69 -9.79
CA LEU A 45 -17.17 15.46 -11.15
C LEU A 45 -16.32 14.18 -11.27
N GLY A 46 -16.12 13.46 -10.17
CA GLY A 46 -15.20 12.31 -10.14
C GLY A 46 -13.74 12.72 -10.44
N TYR A 47 -13.36 13.96 -10.09
CA TYR A 47 -12.01 14.44 -10.27
C TYR A 47 -11.07 13.67 -9.34
N GLN A 48 -10.24 12.85 -9.94
CA GLN A 48 -9.11 12.27 -9.25
C GLN A 48 -7.91 13.17 -9.45
N GLN A 49 -7.44 13.77 -8.38
CA GLN A 49 -6.19 14.50 -8.40
C GLN A 49 -5.10 13.49 -8.75
N SER A 50 -4.50 13.63 -9.93
CA SER A 50 -3.25 12.93 -10.19
C SER A 50 -2.16 13.64 -9.37
N THR A 51 -2.03 13.29 -8.11
CA THR A 51 -0.86 13.66 -7.35
C THR A 51 0.31 13.00 -8.07
N GLN A 52 1.22 13.80 -8.60
CA GLN A 52 2.42 13.24 -9.20
C GLN A 52 3.20 12.61 -8.05
N LEU A 53 3.32 11.30 -8.06
CA LEU A 53 4.11 10.58 -7.07
C LEU A 53 5.60 10.93 -7.29
N GLU A 54 6.26 11.38 -6.25
CA GLU A 54 7.66 11.78 -6.25
C GLU A 54 8.55 10.75 -5.55
N SER A 55 7.95 9.97 -4.66
CA SER A 55 8.69 9.01 -3.84
C SER A 55 7.90 7.73 -3.57
N ILE A 56 8.65 6.68 -3.25
CA ILE A 56 8.13 5.43 -2.71
C ILE A 56 8.68 5.24 -1.30
N GLN A 57 7.78 5.02 -0.35
CA GLN A 57 8.11 4.62 1.01
C GLN A 57 7.93 3.11 1.13
N PHE A 58 9.04 2.38 1.16
CA PHE A 58 9.01 0.96 1.42
C PHE A 58 8.95 0.72 2.92
N VAL A 59 7.84 0.17 3.39
CA VAL A 59 7.57 -0.07 4.82
C VAL A 59 7.70 -1.56 5.10
N LEU A 60 8.68 -1.93 5.93
CA LEU A 60 8.82 -3.28 6.45
C LEU A 60 8.09 -3.36 7.80
N ALA A 61 6.95 -4.04 7.82
CA ALA A 61 6.19 -4.26 9.05
C ALA A 61 6.67 -5.53 9.75
N ARG A 62 7.03 -5.39 11.02
CA ARG A 62 7.44 -6.48 11.91
C ARG A 62 6.46 -6.56 13.07
N LYS A 63 6.08 -7.76 13.48
CA LYS A 63 5.16 -7.96 14.61
C LYS A 63 5.60 -9.08 15.54
N THR A 64 5.91 -10.23 14.98
CA THR A 64 6.21 -11.44 15.76
C THR A 64 7.71 -11.74 15.81
N GLY A 65 8.49 -11.15 14.91
CA GLY A 65 9.88 -11.49 14.69
C GLY A 65 10.09 -12.91 14.11
N ALA A 66 9.02 -13.55 13.64
CA ALA A 66 9.09 -14.89 13.07
C ALA A 66 9.64 -14.88 11.63
N ILE A 67 9.54 -13.74 10.94
CA ILE A 67 10.14 -13.55 9.63
C ILE A 67 11.56 -13.05 9.84
N LEU A 68 12.53 -13.90 9.59
CA LEU A 68 13.95 -13.59 9.78
C LEU A 68 14.44 -12.64 8.68
N ASP A 69 15.22 -11.66 9.10
CA ASP A 69 15.86 -10.68 8.20
C ASP A 69 16.91 -11.30 7.25
N GLU A 70 17.35 -12.51 7.54
CA GLU A 70 18.40 -13.22 6.81
C GLU A 70 17.91 -13.88 5.51
N SER A 71 16.62 -13.76 5.18
CA SER A 71 16.10 -14.31 3.93
C SER A 71 16.59 -13.48 2.73
N THR A 72 16.93 -14.15 1.63
CA THR A 72 17.27 -13.48 0.36
C THR A 72 16.04 -12.85 -0.33
N PHE A 73 14.85 -13.16 0.14
CA PHE A 73 13.58 -12.71 -0.46
C PHE A 73 13.37 -11.19 -0.29
N HIS A 74 13.44 -10.69 0.96
CA HIS A 74 13.22 -9.28 1.23
C HIS A 74 14.23 -8.36 0.52
N PRO A 75 15.54 -8.61 0.56
CA PRO A 75 16.50 -7.81 -0.20
C PRO A 75 16.25 -7.79 -1.70
N ALA A 76 15.84 -8.91 -2.30
CA ALA A 76 15.53 -8.97 -3.73
C ALA A 76 14.28 -8.15 -4.10
N VAL A 77 13.24 -8.17 -3.24
CA VAL A 77 12.04 -7.35 -3.42
C VAL A 77 12.37 -5.87 -3.29
N ILE A 78 13.13 -5.49 -2.26
CA ILE A 78 13.58 -4.11 -2.02
C ILE A 78 14.37 -3.59 -3.23
N GLU A 79 15.35 -4.35 -3.71
CA GLU A 79 16.13 -3.99 -4.91
C GLU A 79 15.23 -3.83 -6.15
N GLY A 80 14.23 -4.70 -6.29
CA GLY A 80 13.26 -4.63 -7.39
C GLY A 80 12.45 -3.33 -7.37
N VAL A 81 11.93 -2.94 -6.20
CA VAL A 81 11.19 -1.69 -6.00
C VAL A 81 12.08 -0.49 -6.27
N GLU A 82 13.27 -0.44 -5.67
CA GLU A 82 14.22 0.67 -5.84
C GLU A 82 14.62 0.85 -7.30
N ARG A 83 14.94 -0.23 -8.00
CA ARG A 83 15.30 -0.21 -9.41
C ARG A 83 14.18 0.37 -10.29
N GLN A 84 12.92 0.00 -10.03
CA GLN A 84 11.78 0.53 -10.77
C GLN A 84 11.49 2.00 -10.41
N ALA A 85 11.51 2.36 -9.13
CA ALA A 85 11.34 3.75 -8.70
C ALA A 85 12.35 4.67 -9.41
N ARG A 86 13.61 4.29 -9.43
CA ARG A 86 14.69 5.04 -10.10
C ARG A 86 14.46 5.20 -11.61
N ARG A 87 13.92 4.17 -12.28
CA ARG A 87 13.57 4.25 -13.72
C ARG A 87 12.48 5.27 -14.01
N HIS A 88 11.60 5.53 -13.04
CA HIS A 88 10.52 6.50 -13.14
C HIS A 88 10.86 7.85 -12.50
N GLY A 89 12.12 8.06 -12.11
CA GLY A 89 12.57 9.33 -11.51
C GLY A 89 12.07 9.54 -10.07
N MET A 90 11.58 8.49 -9.40
CA MET A 90 11.11 8.56 -8.01
C MET A 90 12.23 8.21 -7.04
N SER A 91 12.26 8.89 -5.90
CA SER A 91 13.11 8.51 -4.77
C SER A 91 12.50 7.36 -3.98
N THR A 92 13.34 6.60 -3.27
CA THR A 92 12.88 5.51 -2.40
C THR A 92 13.40 5.74 -0.98
N SER A 93 12.54 5.59 0.01
CA SER A 93 12.90 5.55 1.42
C SER A 93 12.49 4.21 2.02
N PHE A 94 13.22 3.78 3.06
CA PHE A 94 12.96 2.53 3.75
C PHE A 94 12.65 2.81 5.21
N VAL A 95 11.54 2.26 5.69
CA VAL A 95 11.05 2.42 7.06
C VAL A 95 10.77 1.05 7.64
N SER A 96 11.29 0.75 8.82
CA SER A 96 10.91 -0.43 9.59
C SER A 96 9.98 -0.02 10.70
N LEU A 97 8.79 -0.62 10.76
CA LEU A 97 7.78 -0.38 11.79
C LEU A 97 7.57 -1.64 12.63
N ASP A 98 7.51 -1.45 13.95
CA ASP A 98 7.22 -2.52 14.90
C ASP A 98 5.74 -2.48 15.32
N PHE A 99 4.98 -3.48 14.86
CA PHE A 99 3.56 -3.66 15.14
C PHE A 99 3.29 -4.51 16.39
N SER A 100 4.31 -4.81 17.20
CA SER A 100 4.11 -5.47 18.48
C SER A 100 3.37 -4.57 19.50
N ASP A 101 3.46 -3.24 19.31
CA ASP A 101 2.75 -2.22 20.08
C ASP A 101 2.01 -1.26 19.13
N LEU A 102 0.69 -1.42 19.03
CA LEU A 102 -0.16 -0.63 18.12
C LEU A 102 -0.25 0.85 18.51
N ASP A 103 -0.17 1.17 19.80
CA ASP A 103 -0.24 2.56 20.26
C ASP A 103 1.06 3.32 19.91
N ALA A 104 2.19 2.63 20.00
CA ALA A 104 3.49 3.21 19.64
C ALA A 104 3.68 3.36 18.12
N VAL A 105 3.14 2.45 17.30
CA VAL A 105 3.29 2.49 15.84
C VAL A 105 2.29 3.41 15.15
N ARG A 106 1.10 3.63 15.73
CA ARG A 106 0.03 4.47 15.15
C ARG A 106 0.50 5.86 14.70
N PRO A 107 1.17 6.69 15.52
CA PRO A 107 1.61 8.02 15.07
C PRO A 107 2.65 7.95 13.94
N GLN A 108 3.42 6.87 13.86
CA GLN A 108 4.38 6.66 12.78
C GLN A 108 3.64 6.37 11.45
N VAL A 109 2.62 5.52 11.48
CA VAL A 109 1.76 5.24 10.32
C VAL A 109 1.03 6.50 9.87
N GLU A 110 0.44 7.26 10.80
CA GLU A 110 -0.23 8.55 10.50
C GLU A 110 0.71 9.53 9.80
N GLY A 111 1.97 9.59 10.23
CA GLY A 111 2.99 10.40 9.57
C GLY A 111 3.29 9.95 8.13
N LEU A 112 3.32 8.65 7.88
CA LEU A 112 3.56 8.08 6.55
C LEU A 112 2.39 8.34 5.58
N ILE A 113 1.15 8.12 6.02
CA ILE A 113 -0.04 8.29 5.18
C ILE A 113 -0.41 9.75 4.92
N ALA A 114 0.19 10.69 5.66
CA ALA A 114 -0.06 12.12 5.52
C ALA A 114 0.58 12.74 4.27
N ASP A 115 1.54 12.07 3.64
CA ASP A 115 2.24 12.58 2.44
C ASP A 115 1.54 12.12 1.15
N PRO A 116 0.81 13.02 0.46
CA PRO A 116 0.09 12.66 -0.74
C PRO A 116 1.00 12.48 -1.97
N SER A 117 2.27 12.90 -1.89
CA SER A 117 3.25 12.74 -2.97
C SER A 117 4.03 11.42 -2.91
N ALA A 118 3.86 10.67 -1.82
CA ALA A 118 4.47 9.37 -1.63
C ALA A 118 3.48 8.22 -1.88
N ALA A 119 3.96 7.15 -2.50
CA ALA A 119 3.28 5.86 -2.50
C ALA A 119 3.91 4.95 -1.44
N ILE A 120 3.08 4.20 -0.73
CA ILE A 120 3.50 3.25 0.29
C ILE A 120 3.51 1.85 -0.32
N VAL A 121 4.66 1.17 -0.22
CA VAL A 121 4.80 -0.26 -0.51
C VAL A 121 5.00 -0.96 0.83
N LEU A 122 3.94 -1.58 1.34
CA LEU A 122 3.89 -2.19 2.66
C LEU A 122 4.19 -3.69 2.58
N MET A 123 5.32 -4.13 3.11
CA MET A 123 5.60 -5.55 3.34
C MET A 123 4.81 -6.01 4.57
N GLY A 124 3.69 -6.68 4.33
CA GLY A 124 2.66 -6.97 5.33
C GLY A 124 2.57 -8.43 5.76
N THR A 125 3.63 -9.23 5.57
CA THR A 125 3.63 -10.69 5.79
C THR A 125 3.18 -11.10 7.20
N GLU A 126 3.53 -10.31 8.23
CA GLU A 126 3.18 -10.59 9.64
C GLU A 126 1.92 -9.86 10.11
N LEU A 127 1.32 -9.00 9.28
CA LEU A 127 0.21 -8.16 9.67
C LEU A 127 -1.13 -8.90 9.68
N GLY A 128 -1.99 -8.52 10.63
CA GLY A 128 -3.38 -8.93 10.73
C GLY A 128 -4.34 -7.78 10.43
N GLU A 129 -5.65 -8.07 10.53
CA GLU A 129 -6.71 -7.11 10.19
C GLU A 129 -6.68 -5.81 10.98
N GLU A 130 -6.30 -5.86 12.27
CA GLU A 130 -6.21 -4.69 13.13
C GLU A 130 -5.06 -3.76 12.71
N ASP A 131 -3.96 -4.35 12.24
CA ASP A 131 -2.79 -3.61 11.78
C ASP A 131 -3.09 -2.89 10.46
N TYR A 132 -3.76 -3.58 9.51
CA TYR A 132 -4.17 -3.00 8.24
C TYR A 132 -5.16 -1.85 8.40
N ALA A 133 -5.98 -1.86 9.45
CA ALA A 133 -6.91 -0.77 9.72
C ALA A 133 -6.22 0.58 9.94
N LEU A 134 -4.96 0.60 10.37
CA LEU A 134 -4.19 1.84 10.52
C LEU A 134 -3.89 2.53 9.19
N PHE A 135 -3.94 1.80 8.08
CA PHE A 135 -3.68 2.31 6.73
C PHE A 135 -4.95 2.62 5.94
N ALA A 136 -6.12 2.53 6.54
CA ALA A 136 -7.39 2.69 5.82
C ALA A 136 -7.48 4.01 5.04
N ASP A 137 -6.96 5.10 5.60
CA ASP A 137 -6.97 6.42 4.97
C ASP A 137 -5.89 6.58 3.87
N ALA A 138 -4.94 5.63 3.79
CA ALA A 138 -3.89 5.61 2.78
C ALA A 138 -4.23 4.76 1.54
N ALA A 139 -5.41 4.16 1.48
CA ALA A 139 -5.78 3.17 0.46
C ALA A 139 -5.50 3.61 -0.99
N ALA A 140 -5.59 4.91 -1.29
CA ALA A 140 -5.37 5.44 -2.63
C ALA A 140 -3.90 5.37 -3.11
N HIS A 141 -2.93 5.21 -2.20
CA HIS A 141 -1.50 5.21 -2.47
C HIS A 141 -0.76 4.05 -1.81
N LEU A 142 -1.46 2.99 -1.46
CA LEU A 142 -0.90 1.83 -0.77
C LEU A 142 -0.97 0.58 -1.65
N ILE A 143 0.14 -0.13 -1.73
CA ILE A 143 0.22 -1.50 -2.25
C ILE A 143 0.78 -2.38 -1.15
N VAL A 144 0.08 -3.48 -0.83
CA VAL A 144 0.54 -4.47 0.13
C VAL A 144 1.31 -5.58 -0.59
N LEU A 145 2.49 -5.90 -0.09
CA LEU A 145 3.28 -7.03 -0.56
C LEU A 145 3.25 -8.18 0.43
N ASP A 146 3.07 -9.39 -0.08
CA ASP A 146 3.09 -10.66 0.66
C ASP A 146 2.15 -10.68 1.87
N GLY A 147 1.05 -9.95 1.77
CA GLY A 147 0.00 -9.87 2.76
C GLY A 147 -1.28 -9.30 2.15
N TRP A 148 -2.39 -9.40 2.85
CA TRP A 148 -3.68 -8.85 2.43
C TRP A 148 -4.64 -8.72 3.61
N SER A 149 -5.69 -7.93 3.43
CA SER A 149 -6.80 -7.80 4.37
C SER A 149 -8.09 -8.29 3.72
N ASP A 150 -8.95 -8.93 4.49
CA ASP A 150 -10.30 -9.30 4.06
C ASP A 150 -11.31 -8.17 4.32
N ARG A 151 -10.92 -7.16 5.11
CA ARG A 151 -11.77 -6.04 5.52
C ARG A 151 -11.44 -4.74 4.82
N GLN A 152 -10.17 -4.57 4.44
CA GLN A 152 -9.68 -3.36 3.79
C GLN A 152 -9.39 -3.64 2.31
N TYR A 153 -9.87 -2.78 1.42
CA TYR A 153 -9.67 -2.92 -0.02
C TYR A 153 -8.34 -2.26 -0.44
N PHE A 154 -7.25 -2.98 -0.26
CA PHE A 154 -5.94 -2.58 -0.75
C PHE A 154 -5.57 -3.36 -2.00
N ASP A 155 -4.84 -2.73 -2.92
CA ASP A 155 -4.12 -3.47 -3.94
C ASP A 155 -3.02 -4.31 -3.29
N ALA A 156 -2.94 -5.59 -3.65
CA ALA A 156 -1.97 -6.51 -3.07
C ALA A 156 -1.23 -7.32 -4.13
N VAL A 157 0.04 -7.58 -3.87
CA VAL A 157 0.85 -8.53 -4.62
C VAL A 157 1.19 -9.67 -3.67
N VAL A 158 0.62 -10.84 -3.93
CA VAL A 158 0.72 -12.01 -3.07
C VAL A 158 1.25 -13.22 -3.83
N ILE A 159 1.86 -14.15 -3.11
CA ILE A 159 2.23 -15.46 -3.62
C ILE A 159 0.97 -16.33 -3.65
N ALA A 160 0.78 -17.11 -4.73
CA ALA A 160 -0.31 -18.07 -4.85
C ALA A 160 -0.03 -19.31 -3.95
N ASN A 161 -0.09 -19.09 -2.63
CA ASN A 161 0.34 -20.08 -1.62
C ASN A 161 -0.37 -21.41 -1.77
N THR A 162 -1.70 -21.42 -1.78
CA THR A 162 -2.53 -22.63 -1.89
C THR A 162 -2.29 -23.36 -3.22
N ASP A 163 -2.36 -22.63 -4.35
CA ASP A 163 -2.19 -23.23 -5.68
C ASP A 163 -0.80 -23.81 -5.86
N SER A 164 0.23 -23.15 -5.32
CA SER A 164 1.60 -23.62 -5.43
C SER A 164 1.82 -24.92 -4.67
N VAL A 165 1.23 -25.07 -3.48
CA VAL A 165 1.35 -26.29 -2.67
C VAL A 165 0.52 -27.41 -3.31
N LEU A 166 -0.69 -27.15 -3.79
CA LEU A 166 -1.48 -28.14 -4.53
C LEU A 166 -0.69 -28.71 -5.71
N ARG A 167 -0.10 -27.86 -6.54
CA ARG A 167 0.72 -28.30 -7.68
C ARG A 167 1.95 -29.10 -7.26
N ALA A 168 2.60 -28.71 -6.15
CA ALA A 168 3.74 -29.47 -5.64
C ALA A 168 3.36 -30.85 -5.16
N VAL A 169 2.22 -30.98 -4.46
CA VAL A 169 1.70 -32.26 -3.98
C VAL A 169 1.25 -33.12 -5.16
N ASP A 170 0.51 -32.58 -6.11
CA ASP A 170 0.09 -33.30 -7.32
C ASP A 170 1.29 -33.84 -8.09
N TYR A 171 2.33 -33.03 -8.26
CA TYR A 171 3.58 -33.47 -8.89
C TYR A 171 4.22 -34.65 -8.15
N LEU A 172 4.28 -34.62 -6.82
CA LEU A 172 4.81 -35.74 -6.03
C LEU A 172 3.98 -37.00 -6.20
N ILE A 173 2.65 -36.87 -6.23
CA ILE A 173 1.71 -38.00 -6.44
C ILE A 173 1.90 -38.61 -7.84
N GLU A 174 2.03 -37.76 -8.88
CA GLU A 174 2.31 -38.22 -10.25
C GLU A 174 3.64 -38.97 -10.38
N LYS A 175 4.65 -38.57 -9.58
CA LYS A 175 5.94 -39.28 -9.48
C LYS A 175 5.89 -40.56 -8.67
N GLY A 176 4.71 -40.95 -8.16
CA GLY A 176 4.50 -42.20 -7.45
C GLY A 176 4.69 -42.12 -5.93
N HIS A 177 4.97 -40.92 -5.38
CA HIS A 177 5.07 -40.78 -3.92
C HIS A 177 3.70 -40.97 -3.27
N ARG A 178 3.65 -41.74 -2.17
CA ARG A 178 2.43 -42.02 -1.40
C ARG A 178 2.52 -41.64 0.07
N GLN A 179 3.72 -41.38 0.54
CA GLN A 179 4.00 -40.91 1.90
C GLN A 179 4.68 -39.56 1.77
N ILE A 180 3.92 -38.48 2.00
CA ILE A 180 4.36 -37.11 1.82
C ILE A 180 4.27 -36.44 3.18
N GLY A 181 5.40 -35.91 3.67
CA GLY A 181 5.47 -35.12 4.87
C GLY A 181 5.41 -33.63 4.53
N TYR A 182 4.77 -32.85 5.38
CA TYR A 182 4.73 -31.39 5.29
C TYR A 182 5.36 -30.77 6.54
N LEU A 183 6.39 -29.94 6.34
CA LEU A 183 7.00 -29.13 7.40
C LEU A 183 6.45 -27.70 7.29
N ALA A 184 5.53 -27.37 8.21
CA ALA A 184 4.91 -26.06 8.24
C ALA A 184 5.80 -25.00 8.89
N GLY A 185 5.65 -23.74 8.46
CA GLY A 185 6.14 -22.57 9.19
C GLY A 185 5.20 -22.17 10.34
N ASP A 186 5.39 -20.96 10.85
CA ASP A 186 4.53 -20.40 11.91
C ASP A 186 3.11 -20.14 11.38
N LEU A 187 2.13 -20.94 11.84
CA LEU A 187 0.73 -20.86 11.39
C LEU A 187 0.00 -19.59 11.83
N ARG A 188 0.61 -18.74 12.68
CA ARG A 188 0.09 -17.40 12.97
C ARG A 188 0.25 -16.46 11.75
N ILE A 189 1.19 -16.77 10.86
CA ILE A 189 1.41 -16.05 9.61
C ILE A 189 0.50 -16.65 8.56
N ARG A 190 -0.36 -15.82 7.98
CA ARG A 190 -1.40 -16.23 7.05
C ARG A 190 -0.85 -17.01 5.85
N ASN A 191 0.27 -16.57 5.29
CA ASN A 191 0.91 -17.25 4.16
C ASN A 191 1.28 -18.72 4.46
N PHE A 192 1.75 -19.00 5.67
CA PHE A 192 2.06 -20.39 6.08
C PHE A 192 0.80 -21.19 6.37
N LYS A 193 -0.26 -20.56 6.86
CA LYS A 193 -1.54 -21.21 7.07
C LYS A 193 -2.22 -21.62 5.75
N ASP A 194 -2.05 -20.81 4.70
CA ASP A 194 -2.67 -21.04 3.40
C ASP A 194 -1.90 -22.04 2.52
N ARG A 195 -0.70 -22.44 2.93
CA ARG A 195 0.10 -23.51 2.33
C ARG A 195 -0.28 -24.87 2.89
#